data_67d33cfc10ee3ce8eaa3d33f772fbffb
#
_entry.id   67d33cfc10ee3ce8eaa3d33f772fbffb
#
_cell.length_a   1.000
_cell.length_b   1.000
_cell.length_c   1.000
_cell.angle_alpha   90.00
_cell.angle_beta   90.00
_cell.angle_gamma   90.00
#
_symmetry.space_group_name_H-M   'P 1'
#
loop_
_entity.id
_entity.type
_entity.pdbx_description
1 polymer ?
#
loop_
_entity_poly.entity_id
_entity_poly.type
_entity_poly.pdbx_seq_one_letter_code
_entity_poly.pdbx_strand_id
1 'polypeptide(L)'
;MKKLALLFALVLTLSLTACGNSEQPTVTSALHESQAQVTESAAPECEAPDGAAYEISYSNAKVWTNSIGTSWVQTIVEITNTGTTNLYLDSGSYDLEDSSGALVASRSYVSTYPSVIAPGEKGIMYEETTLDDYSGDGNLTVIARPSVEEANVDLIRYNITDVSVSDDDFFGVNVLGRVENTTDEAATLVYVVAIFYDANNIPIGSAFTILPDELAVGSKVGFEFGGFSLPDDFTAANIANTVLYAYPTQYQF
;
A
#
# COMPACT_ATOMS: atom_id res chain seq x y z
N MET A 1 -34.40 -19.55 31.02
CA MET A 1 -34.52 -21.02 31.04
C MET A 1 -33.74 -21.62 29.90
N LYS A 2 -32.84 -22.53 30.26
CA LYS A 2 -32.10 -23.53 29.42
C LYS A 2 -31.04 -23.04 28.44
N LYS A 3 -29.80 -23.21 28.91
CA LYS A 3 -28.52 -23.28 28.21
C LYS A 3 -28.53 -24.46 27.22
N LEU A 4 -27.90 -24.29 26.04
CA LEU A 4 -27.41 -25.43 25.30
C LEU A 4 -26.01 -25.05 24.75
N ALA A 5 -24.99 -25.68 25.33
CA ALA A 5 -23.62 -25.70 24.87
C ALA A 5 -23.48 -26.76 23.77
N LEU A 6 -22.86 -26.45 22.66
CA LEU A 6 -22.43 -27.44 21.66
C LEU A 6 -20.91 -27.34 21.49
N LEU A 7 -20.24 -28.37 22.03
CA LEU A 7 -18.84 -28.68 21.73
C LEU A 7 -18.73 -29.22 20.30
N PHE A 8 -17.84 -28.68 19.49
CA PHE A 8 -17.35 -29.36 18.28
C PHE A 8 -15.87 -29.68 18.45
N ALA A 9 -15.59 -30.98 18.47
CA ALA A 9 -14.26 -31.53 18.52
C ALA A 9 -13.63 -31.48 17.12
N LEU A 10 -12.41 -30.92 17.04
CA LEU A 10 -11.57 -30.85 15.86
C LEU A 10 -10.80 -32.19 15.73
N VAL A 11 -11.06 -32.97 14.69
CA VAL A 11 -10.27 -34.17 14.34
C VAL A 11 -9.25 -33.76 13.27
N LEU A 12 -7.98 -33.79 13.65
CA LEU A 12 -6.84 -33.63 12.75
C LEU A 12 -6.51 -34.98 12.14
N THR A 13 -6.67 -35.12 10.83
CA THR A 13 -6.15 -36.29 10.08
C THR A 13 -4.91 -35.89 9.31
N LEU A 14 -3.74 -36.34 9.79
CA LEU A 14 -2.50 -36.36 9.02
C LEU A 14 -2.58 -37.51 8.01
N SER A 15 -2.45 -37.22 6.73
CA SER A 15 -2.18 -38.21 5.68
C SER A 15 -0.70 -38.16 5.30
N LEU A 16 0.04 -39.18 5.77
CA LEU A 16 1.38 -39.51 5.30
C LEU A 16 1.24 -40.39 4.04
N THR A 17 1.72 -39.93 2.91
CA THR A 17 1.98 -40.77 1.73
C THR A 17 3.46 -41.17 1.72
N ALA A 18 3.69 -42.42 2.06
CA ALA A 18 4.97 -43.10 1.88
C ALA A 18 5.01 -43.71 0.47
N CYS A 19 6.01 -43.42 -0.32
CA CYS A 19 6.44 -44.26 -1.42
C CYS A 19 7.74 -44.94 -1.02
N GLY A 20 7.65 -46.27 -0.82
CA GLY A 20 8.80 -47.09 -0.62
C GLY A 20 9.42 -47.52 -1.95
N ASN A 21 10.71 -47.77 -1.96
CA ASN A 21 11.24 -48.99 -2.56
C ASN A 21 12.58 -49.36 -1.93
N SER A 22 12.65 -50.66 -1.70
CA SER A 22 13.68 -51.46 -1.12
C SER A 22 15.04 -51.40 -1.86
N GLU A 23 16.12 -51.50 -1.12
CA GLU A 23 17.03 -52.65 -1.07
C GLU A 23 18.20 -52.36 -0.12
N GLN A 24 18.40 -53.30 0.79
CA GLN A 24 19.51 -53.35 1.73
C GLN A 24 20.63 -54.26 1.16
N PRO A 25 21.89 -53.93 1.34
CA PRO A 25 22.71 -54.92 2.00
C PRO A 25 23.56 -54.35 3.15
N THR A 26 23.63 -55.11 4.19
CA THR A 26 24.49 -55.05 5.36
C THR A 26 25.98 -55.06 5.01
N VAL A 27 26.79 -54.20 5.62
CA VAL A 27 28.18 -54.51 6.08
C VAL A 27 28.64 -53.53 7.15
N THR A 28 28.87 -54.04 8.34
CA THR A 28 29.92 -53.85 9.37
C THR A 28 30.63 -52.48 9.58
N SER A 29 30.51 -52.05 10.82
CA SER A 29 31.32 -51.16 11.66
C SER A 29 32.68 -50.60 11.17
N ALA A 30 32.80 -49.30 11.27
CA ALA A 30 34.01 -48.65 11.81
C ALA A 30 33.64 -47.24 12.36
N LEU A 31 33.91 -47.01 13.62
CA LEU A 31 33.85 -45.72 14.31
C LEU A 31 34.84 -44.75 13.67
N HIS A 32 34.34 -43.67 13.07
CA HIS A 32 35.15 -42.47 12.86
C HIS A 32 34.27 -41.27 13.19
N GLU A 33 34.65 -40.63 14.28
CA GLU A 33 34.11 -39.35 14.71
C GLU A 33 34.55 -38.28 13.68
N SER A 34 33.63 -37.89 12.79
CA SER A 34 33.84 -36.76 11.89
C SER A 34 32.80 -35.72 12.26
N GLN A 35 33.26 -34.63 12.85
CA GLN A 35 32.49 -33.43 13.07
C GLN A 35 31.99 -32.92 11.70
N ALA A 36 30.72 -33.11 11.43
CA ALA A 36 30.05 -32.46 10.29
C ALA A 36 29.89 -30.98 10.62
N GLN A 37 30.74 -30.14 10.02
CA GLN A 37 30.48 -28.70 9.88
C GLN A 37 29.15 -28.57 9.12
N VAL A 38 28.10 -28.11 9.81
CA VAL A 38 26.89 -27.63 9.19
C VAL A 38 27.25 -26.31 8.52
N THR A 39 27.58 -26.34 7.25
CA THR A 39 27.57 -25.16 6.40
C THR A 39 26.11 -24.78 6.24
N GLU A 40 25.69 -23.76 6.97
CA GLU A 40 24.43 -23.06 6.76
C GLU A 40 24.46 -22.52 5.31
N SER A 41 23.78 -23.20 4.41
CA SER A 41 23.56 -22.74 3.06
C SER A 41 22.61 -21.55 3.16
N ALA A 42 23.15 -20.33 3.10
CA ALA A 42 22.35 -19.14 2.92
C ALA A 42 21.44 -19.38 1.71
N ALA A 43 20.13 -19.19 1.90
CA ALA A 43 19.19 -19.16 0.78
C ALA A 43 19.69 -18.11 -0.23
N PRO A 44 19.60 -18.37 -1.53
CA PRO A 44 20.00 -17.37 -2.52
C PRO A 44 19.18 -16.10 -2.28
N GLU A 45 19.88 -15.03 -1.92
CA GLU A 45 19.34 -13.68 -1.86
C GLU A 45 18.88 -13.37 -3.29
N CYS A 46 17.58 -13.16 -3.48
CA CYS A 46 17.03 -12.80 -4.78
C CYS A 46 17.49 -11.35 -5.03
N GLU A 47 18.53 -11.16 -5.82
CA GLU A 47 18.99 -9.82 -6.21
C GLU A 47 17.83 -9.11 -6.91
N ALA A 48 17.57 -7.85 -6.50
CA ALA A 48 16.60 -7.01 -7.18
C ALA A 48 16.97 -6.86 -8.67
N PRO A 49 15.99 -6.76 -9.59
CA PRO A 49 16.26 -6.51 -10.99
C PRO A 49 17.11 -5.25 -11.16
N ASP A 50 18.16 -5.31 -11.98
CA ASP A 50 18.98 -4.14 -12.27
C ASP A 50 18.16 -3.13 -13.10
N GLY A 51 18.13 -1.86 -12.65
CA GLY A 51 17.36 -0.78 -13.29
C GLY A 51 15.94 -0.60 -12.74
N ALA A 52 15.07 -0.03 -13.57
CA ALA A 52 13.68 0.26 -13.24
C ALA A 52 12.83 -1.01 -13.22
N ALA A 53 12.23 -1.31 -12.08
CA ALA A 53 11.29 -2.42 -11.93
C ALA A 53 10.25 -2.12 -10.85
N TYR A 54 9.02 -2.59 -11.04
CA TYR A 54 7.95 -2.44 -10.06
C TYR A 54 7.02 -3.64 -10.04
N GLU A 55 6.26 -3.75 -8.96
CA GLU A 55 5.14 -4.66 -8.85
C GLU A 55 3.90 -3.94 -8.32
N ILE A 56 2.72 -4.42 -8.69
CA ILE A 56 1.47 -4.05 -8.04
C ILE A 56 1.32 -4.97 -6.83
N SER A 57 1.64 -4.45 -5.65
CA SER A 57 1.64 -5.22 -4.39
C SER A 57 0.24 -5.36 -3.79
N TYR A 58 -0.69 -4.47 -4.18
CA TYR A 58 -2.09 -4.52 -3.77
C TYR A 58 -2.98 -3.80 -4.78
N SER A 59 -4.19 -4.31 -5.00
CA SER A 59 -5.24 -3.60 -5.73
C SER A 59 -6.61 -3.99 -5.19
N ASN A 60 -7.48 -3.01 -4.97
CA ASN A 60 -8.83 -3.23 -4.48
C ASN A 60 -9.76 -2.07 -4.87
N ALA A 61 -11.05 -2.38 -4.98
CA ALA A 61 -12.13 -1.42 -5.10
C ALA A 61 -13.16 -1.67 -3.99
N LYS A 62 -13.39 -0.67 -3.14
CA LYS A 62 -14.41 -0.71 -2.07
C LYS A 62 -15.60 0.14 -2.50
N VAL A 63 -16.78 -0.47 -2.57
CA VAL A 63 -18.03 0.22 -2.89
C VAL A 63 -18.81 0.48 -1.60
N TRP A 64 -19.40 1.68 -1.48
CA TRP A 64 -20.36 2.01 -0.44
C TRP A 64 -21.45 2.93 -0.98
N THR A 65 -22.56 3.02 -0.27
CA THR A 65 -23.64 3.97 -0.58
C THR A 65 -23.77 4.94 0.58
N ASN A 66 -23.66 6.23 0.30
CA ASN A 66 -23.77 7.26 1.33
C ASN A 66 -25.23 7.46 1.78
N SER A 67 -25.43 8.30 2.80
CA SER A 67 -26.76 8.55 3.43
C SER A 67 -27.82 9.15 2.49
N ILE A 68 -27.43 9.71 1.35
CA ILE A 68 -28.35 10.25 0.33
C ILE A 68 -28.58 9.30 -0.85
N GLY A 69 -28.05 8.06 -0.77
CA GLY A 69 -28.28 7.02 -1.76
C GLY A 69 -27.34 7.04 -2.97
N THR A 70 -26.26 7.82 -2.93
CA THR A 70 -25.24 7.81 -3.99
C THR A 70 -24.25 6.69 -3.75
N SER A 71 -24.02 5.85 -4.77
CA SER A 71 -22.98 4.82 -4.74
C SER A 71 -21.62 5.44 -5.06
N TRP A 72 -20.64 5.12 -4.23
CA TRP A 72 -19.24 5.52 -4.36
C TRP A 72 -18.36 4.30 -4.50
N VAL A 73 -17.20 4.48 -5.10
CA VAL A 73 -16.13 3.51 -5.12
C VAL A 73 -14.81 4.19 -4.77
N GLN A 74 -14.08 3.60 -3.85
CA GLN A 74 -12.68 3.90 -3.57
C GLN A 74 -11.83 2.84 -4.27
N THR A 75 -10.93 3.27 -5.14
CA THR A 75 -9.97 2.39 -5.82
C THR A 75 -8.57 2.67 -5.29
N ILE A 76 -7.90 1.61 -4.84
CA ILE A 76 -6.55 1.64 -4.29
C ILE A 76 -5.70 0.66 -5.09
N VAL A 77 -4.57 1.14 -5.63
CA VAL A 77 -3.52 0.32 -6.26
C VAL A 77 -2.19 0.70 -5.66
N GLU A 78 -1.58 -0.20 -4.89
CA GLU A 78 -0.26 0.00 -4.30
C GLU A 78 0.80 -0.52 -5.27
N ILE A 79 1.82 0.32 -5.51
CA ILE A 79 2.94 0.06 -6.41
C ILE A 79 4.21 0.05 -5.56
N THR A 80 4.96 -1.05 -5.62
CA THR A 80 6.26 -1.18 -4.94
C THR A 80 7.38 -1.08 -5.96
N ASN A 81 8.37 -0.22 -5.71
CA ASN A 81 9.60 -0.19 -6.50
C ASN A 81 10.47 -1.39 -6.12
N THR A 82 10.56 -2.37 -7.01
CA THR A 82 11.37 -3.59 -6.83
C THR A 82 12.73 -3.51 -7.55
N GLY A 83 13.00 -2.40 -8.24
CA GLY A 83 14.25 -2.16 -8.95
C GLY A 83 15.34 -1.53 -8.08
N THR A 84 16.39 -1.08 -8.73
CA THR A 84 17.57 -0.44 -8.09
C THR A 84 17.67 1.06 -8.37
N THR A 85 16.76 1.61 -9.19
CA THR A 85 16.69 3.05 -9.52
C THR A 85 15.41 3.67 -9.00
N ASN A 86 15.38 5.01 -8.87
CA ASN A 86 14.15 5.72 -8.53
C ASN A 86 13.11 5.56 -9.66
N LEU A 87 11.85 5.47 -9.31
CA LEU A 87 10.74 5.44 -10.26
C LEU A 87 9.91 6.71 -10.18
N TYR A 88 9.57 7.26 -11.33
CA TYR A 88 8.54 8.27 -11.49
C TYR A 88 7.19 7.60 -11.72
N LEU A 89 6.23 7.98 -10.91
CA LEU A 89 4.85 7.53 -10.99
C LEU A 89 4.00 8.67 -11.56
N ASP A 90 3.65 8.57 -12.83
CA ASP A 90 2.69 9.48 -13.47
C ASP A 90 1.26 9.02 -13.19
N SER A 91 0.30 9.79 -13.66
CA SER A 91 -1.11 9.39 -13.59
C SER A 91 -1.37 8.12 -14.40
N GLY A 92 -2.02 7.15 -13.74
CA GLY A 92 -2.38 5.88 -14.37
C GLY A 92 -3.83 5.82 -14.84
N SER A 93 -4.28 4.60 -15.13
CA SER A 93 -5.66 4.28 -15.46
C SER A 93 -6.08 2.95 -14.86
N TYR A 94 -7.39 2.74 -14.72
CA TYR A 94 -7.93 1.44 -14.34
C TYR A 94 -9.32 1.21 -14.94
N ASP A 95 -9.68 -0.06 -15.06
CA ASP A 95 -11.05 -0.50 -15.29
C ASP A 95 -11.56 -1.25 -14.05
N LEU A 96 -12.84 -1.13 -13.78
CA LEU A 96 -13.55 -1.91 -12.76
C LEU A 96 -14.47 -2.89 -13.47
N GLU A 97 -14.32 -4.18 -13.17
CA GLU A 97 -15.15 -5.25 -13.70
C GLU A 97 -15.93 -5.92 -12.56
N ASP A 98 -17.19 -6.26 -12.82
CA ASP A 98 -17.99 -7.05 -11.88
C ASP A 98 -17.61 -8.54 -11.89
N SER A 99 -18.27 -9.34 -11.06
CA SER A 99 -18.04 -10.79 -10.94
C SER A 99 -18.31 -11.59 -12.23
N SER A 100 -19.00 -11.01 -13.21
CA SER A 100 -19.21 -11.61 -14.54
C SER A 100 -18.15 -11.22 -15.56
N GLY A 101 -17.25 -10.29 -15.23
CA GLY A 101 -16.27 -9.69 -16.13
C GLY A 101 -16.86 -8.54 -16.98
N ALA A 102 -18.04 -8.03 -16.62
CA ALA A 102 -18.61 -6.87 -17.30
C ALA A 102 -17.98 -5.57 -16.78
N LEU A 103 -17.67 -4.65 -17.69
CA LEU A 103 -17.11 -3.35 -17.35
C LEU A 103 -18.15 -2.51 -16.60
N VAL A 104 -17.81 -2.08 -15.39
CA VAL A 104 -18.62 -1.21 -14.53
C VAL A 104 -18.19 0.25 -14.65
N ALA A 105 -16.88 0.50 -14.64
CA ALA A 105 -16.32 1.83 -14.79
C ALA A 105 -14.93 1.77 -15.41
N SER A 106 -14.52 2.86 -16.05
CA SER A 106 -13.16 3.08 -16.56
C SER A 106 -12.71 4.48 -16.16
N ARG A 107 -11.47 4.61 -15.69
CA ARG A 107 -10.88 5.88 -15.27
C ARG A 107 -9.50 6.06 -15.89
N SER A 108 -9.21 7.31 -16.24
CA SER A 108 -7.92 7.74 -16.80
C SER A 108 -7.40 8.94 -16.01
N TYR A 109 -6.11 9.15 -16.04
CA TYR A 109 -5.45 10.25 -15.30
C TYR A 109 -5.64 10.18 -13.78
N VAL A 110 -5.68 8.95 -13.25
CA VAL A 110 -5.77 8.72 -11.81
C VAL A 110 -4.43 9.09 -11.16
N SER A 111 -4.47 9.97 -10.19
CA SER A 111 -3.27 10.48 -9.52
C SER A 111 -2.54 9.40 -8.75
N THR A 112 -1.19 9.48 -8.77
CA THR A 112 -0.30 8.57 -8.04
C THR A 112 0.55 9.35 -7.05
N TYR A 113 0.69 8.82 -5.84
CA TYR A 113 1.38 9.47 -4.73
C TYR A 113 2.31 8.50 -3.98
N PRO A 114 3.55 8.95 -3.60
CA PRO A 114 4.21 10.14 -4.10
C PRO A 114 4.60 9.97 -5.57
N SER A 115 4.90 11.08 -6.26
CA SER A 115 5.24 11.04 -7.70
C SER A 115 6.59 10.38 -8.00
N VAL A 116 7.50 10.28 -7.04
CA VAL A 116 8.76 9.54 -7.17
C VAL A 116 8.93 8.62 -5.97
N ILE A 117 9.32 7.37 -6.20
CA ILE A 117 9.62 6.39 -5.16
C ILE A 117 11.03 5.81 -5.34
N ALA A 118 11.77 5.72 -4.22
CA ALA A 118 13.08 5.08 -4.18
C ALA A 118 12.96 3.54 -4.22
N PRO A 119 14.05 2.80 -4.48
CA PRO A 119 14.10 1.36 -4.32
C PRO A 119 13.54 0.89 -2.98
N GLY A 120 12.59 -0.04 -3.01
CA GLY A 120 11.88 -0.56 -1.83
C GLY A 120 10.76 0.33 -1.29
N GLU A 121 10.61 1.57 -1.76
CA GLU A 121 9.48 2.43 -1.38
C GLU A 121 8.19 2.05 -2.12
N LYS A 122 7.08 2.50 -1.57
CA LYS A 122 5.75 2.27 -2.10
C LYS A 122 5.10 3.59 -2.50
N GLY A 123 4.32 3.52 -3.59
CA GLY A 123 3.40 4.57 -4.02
C GLY A 123 1.99 4.03 -4.16
N ILE A 124 1.03 4.92 -4.26
CA ILE A 124 -0.38 4.56 -4.36
C ILE A 124 -1.03 5.32 -5.50
N MET A 125 -1.70 4.60 -6.40
CA MET A 125 -2.68 5.17 -7.31
C MET A 125 -4.03 5.13 -6.61
N TYR A 126 -4.66 6.28 -6.42
CA TYR A 126 -5.81 6.42 -5.55
C TYR A 126 -6.87 7.33 -6.15
N GLU A 127 -8.12 6.87 -6.11
CA GLU A 127 -9.26 7.67 -6.51
C GLU A 127 -10.52 7.26 -5.74
N GLU A 128 -11.36 8.24 -5.46
CA GLU A 128 -12.73 8.08 -5.00
C GLU A 128 -13.66 8.74 -6.01
N THR A 129 -14.65 7.99 -6.48
CA THR A 129 -15.57 8.48 -7.49
C THR A 129 -16.96 7.87 -7.32
N THR A 130 -17.96 8.51 -7.91
CA THR A 130 -19.32 7.96 -7.94
C THR A 130 -19.45 6.87 -9.00
N LEU A 131 -20.32 5.89 -8.71
CA LEU A 131 -20.76 4.89 -9.66
C LEU A 131 -22.23 5.18 -10.00
N ASP A 132 -22.47 5.76 -11.18
CA ASP A 132 -23.81 6.07 -11.63
C ASP A 132 -24.58 4.78 -11.94
N ASP A 133 -25.83 4.71 -11.46
CA ASP A 133 -26.75 3.58 -11.68
C ASP A 133 -26.21 2.19 -11.28
N TYR A 134 -25.18 2.12 -10.43
CA TYR A 134 -24.63 0.85 -9.99
C TYR A 134 -25.57 0.15 -9.00
N SER A 135 -25.92 -1.10 -9.33
CA SER A 135 -26.80 -1.95 -8.53
C SER A 135 -26.20 -3.35 -8.27
N GLY A 136 -24.88 -3.50 -8.44
CA GLY A 136 -24.16 -4.75 -8.22
C GLY A 136 -23.94 -5.08 -6.74
N ASP A 137 -23.26 -6.19 -6.49
CA ASP A 137 -23.00 -6.73 -5.16
C ASP A 137 -21.78 -6.10 -4.45
N GLY A 138 -21.13 -5.11 -5.07
CA GLY A 138 -19.93 -4.45 -4.54
C GLY A 138 -18.62 -5.20 -4.78
N ASN A 139 -18.67 -6.40 -5.36
CA ASN A 139 -17.47 -7.18 -5.67
C ASN A 139 -16.91 -6.76 -7.03
N LEU A 140 -15.93 -5.88 -7.02
CA LEU A 140 -15.28 -5.37 -8.22
C LEU A 140 -13.83 -5.82 -8.31
N THR A 141 -13.41 -6.19 -9.52
CA THR A 141 -12.00 -6.45 -9.87
C THR A 141 -11.39 -5.20 -10.48
N VAL A 142 -10.21 -4.81 -10.01
CA VAL A 142 -9.45 -3.68 -10.53
C VAL A 142 -8.46 -4.16 -11.58
N ILE A 143 -8.57 -3.69 -12.80
CA ILE A 143 -7.59 -3.89 -13.87
C ILE A 143 -6.75 -2.62 -13.97
N ALA A 144 -5.70 -2.55 -13.17
CA ALA A 144 -4.85 -1.37 -13.05
C ALA A 144 -3.79 -1.30 -14.16
N ARG A 145 -3.52 -0.06 -14.62
CA ARG A 145 -2.47 0.27 -15.58
C ARG A 145 -1.74 1.52 -15.08
N PRO A 146 -0.84 1.39 -14.11
CA PRO A 146 -0.01 2.50 -13.67
C PRO A 146 0.94 2.93 -14.79
N SER A 147 1.24 4.23 -14.85
CA SER A 147 2.31 4.77 -15.70
C SER A 147 3.55 4.94 -14.84
N VAL A 148 4.58 4.15 -15.13
CA VAL A 148 5.81 4.08 -14.33
C VAL A 148 7.02 4.20 -15.25
N GLU A 149 7.91 5.14 -14.92
CA GLU A 149 9.13 5.38 -15.67
C GLU A 149 10.34 5.46 -14.73
N GLU A 150 11.53 5.26 -15.25
CA GLU A 150 12.76 5.50 -14.48
C GLU A 150 12.93 7.01 -14.23
N ALA A 151 13.15 7.39 -12.97
CA ALA A 151 13.35 8.76 -12.57
C ALA A 151 14.84 9.06 -12.38
N ASN A 152 15.42 9.82 -13.30
CA ASN A 152 16.79 10.32 -13.20
C ASN A 152 16.84 11.65 -12.45
N VAL A 153 16.26 11.66 -11.24
CA VAL A 153 16.18 12.87 -10.40
C VAL A 153 16.65 12.55 -8.98
N ASP A 154 17.19 13.55 -8.32
CA ASP A 154 17.50 13.46 -6.90
C ASP A 154 16.20 13.41 -6.09
N LEU A 155 16.09 12.40 -5.22
CA LEU A 155 14.92 12.25 -4.37
C LEU A 155 14.92 13.29 -3.27
N ILE A 156 13.98 14.23 -3.34
CA ILE A 156 13.78 15.25 -2.31
C ILE A 156 12.66 14.80 -1.37
N ARG A 157 12.95 14.71 -0.07
CA ARG A 157 11.99 14.44 1.00
C ARG A 157 12.20 15.46 2.11
N TYR A 158 11.11 16.08 2.54
CA TYR A 158 11.11 16.95 3.73
C TYR A 158 10.76 16.14 4.96
N ASN A 159 11.33 16.52 6.10
CA ASN A 159 11.09 15.82 7.35
C ASN A 159 9.69 16.11 7.90
N ILE A 160 8.98 15.07 8.34
CA ILE A 160 7.64 15.19 8.93
C ILE A 160 7.70 14.88 10.41
N THR A 161 7.13 15.74 11.23
CA THR A 161 7.13 15.65 12.70
C THR A 161 5.76 15.96 13.28
N ASP A 162 5.58 15.67 14.57
CA ASP A 162 4.40 16.04 15.38
C ASP A 162 3.07 15.54 14.78
N VAL A 163 3.08 14.34 14.20
CA VAL A 163 1.91 13.76 13.53
C VAL A 163 0.89 13.29 14.54
N SER A 164 -0.37 13.64 14.33
CA SER A 164 -1.51 13.11 15.04
C SER A 164 -2.64 12.74 14.08
N VAL A 165 -3.29 11.62 14.34
CA VAL A 165 -4.47 11.13 13.62
C VAL A 165 -5.62 11.08 14.60
N SER A 166 -6.76 11.65 14.25
CA SER A 166 -7.96 11.71 15.09
C SER A 166 -9.21 11.61 14.25
N ASP A 167 -10.32 11.21 14.88
CA ASP A 167 -11.62 11.29 14.23
C ASP A 167 -12.05 12.75 14.06
N ASP A 168 -12.78 13.00 12.98
CA ASP A 168 -13.43 14.27 12.66
C ASP A 168 -14.90 14.06 12.33
N ASP A 169 -15.78 14.88 12.93
CA ASP A 169 -17.23 14.73 12.79
C ASP A 169 -17.76 14.97 11.36
N PHE A 170 -16.98 15.65 10.52
CA PHE A 170 -17.39 16.01 9.15
C PHE A 170 -16.65 15.23 8.08
N PHE A 171 -15.38 14.90 8.32
CA PHE A 171 -14.49 14.32 7.31
C PHE A 171 -14.06 12.88 7.64
N GLY A 172 -14.56 12.31 8.73
CA GLY A 172 -14.22 10.98 9.22
C GLY A 172 -12.88 10.96 9.94
N VAL A 173 -11.79 11.39 9.31
CA VAL A 173 -10.45 11.41 9.88
C VAL A 173 -9.76 12.74 9.60
N ASN A 174 -9.09 13.29 10.61
CA ASN A 174 -8.20 14.42 10.49
C ASN A 174 -6.75 14.00 10.81
N VAL A 175 -5.80 14.43 10.01
CA VAL A 175 -4.37 14.25 10.23
C VAL A 175 -3.68 15.60 10.28
N LEU A 176 -3.01 15.86 11.39
CA LEU A 176 -2.22 17.07 11.62
C LEU A 176 -0.75 16.70 11.72
N GLY A 177 0.13 17.64 11.34
CA GLY A 177 1.55 17.47 11.51
C GLY A 177 2.34 18.72 11.11
N ARG A 178 3.66 18.57 11.05
CA ARG A 178 4.58 19.62 10.60
C ARG A 178 5.56 19.08 9.59
N VAL A 179 5.84 19.88 8.57
CA VAL A 179 6.92 19.64 7.60
C VAL A 179 8.08 20.57 7.92
N GLU A 180 9.28 20.02 8.01
CA GLU A 180 10.53 20.73 8.24
C GLU A 180 11.41 20.66 6.99
N ASN A 181 11.87 21.80 6.51
CA ASN A 181 12.84 21.86 5.42
C ASN A 181 14.25 21.69 5.98
N THR A 182 14.82 20.52 5.77
CA THR A 182 16.20 20.19 6.15
C THR A 182 17.19 20.30 4.98
N THR A 183 16.71 20.75 3.81
CA THR A 183 17.55 21.02 2.63
C THR A 183 18.16 22.43 2.70
N ASP A 184 19.01 22.78 1.75
CA ASP A 184 19.66 24.07 1.64
C ASP A 184 18.93 25.07 0.71
N GLU A 185 17.77 24.64 0.16
CA GLU A 185 16.94 25.48 -0.71
C GLU A 185 15.53 25.62 -0.14
N ALA A 186 14.92 26.79 -0.33
CA ALA A 186 13.51 27.00 -0.01
C ALA A 186 12.62 26.31 -1.03
N ALA A 187 11.48 25.81 -0.58
CA ALA A 187 10.53 25.10 -1.44
C ALA A 187 9.16 25.78 -1.46
N THR A 188 8.56 25.81 -2.63
CA THR A 188 7.15 26.20 -2.82
C THR A 188 6.35 25.01 -3.30
N LEU A 189 5.02 25.04 -3.09
CA LEU A 189 4.13 23.98 -3.55
C LEU A 189 4.61 22.57 -3.10
N VAL A 190 4.81 22.41 -1.79
CA VAL A 190 5.18 21.11 -1.21
C VAL A 190 3.92 20.26 -1.03
N TYR A 191 3.88 19.10 -1.66
CA TYR A 191 2.88 18.08 -1.38
C TYR A 191 3.18 17.40 -0.06
N VAL A 192 2.12 17.17 0.72
CA VAL A 192 2.14 16.25 1.85
C VAL A 192 1.08 15.19 1.57
N VAL A 193 1.48 13.93 1.63
CA VAL A 193 0.63 12.78 1.33
C VAL A 193 0.64 11.83 2.51
N ALA A 194 -0.52 11.29 2.86
CA ALA A 194 -0.68 10.20 3.81
C ALA A 194 -1.23 8.96 3.10
N ILE A 195 -0.66 7.80 3.36
CA ILE A 195 -1.21 6.50 3.02
C ILE A 195 -1.56 5.79 4.33
N PHE A 196 -2.81 5.41 4.48
CA PHE A 196 -3.32 4.76 5.68
C PHE A 196 -3.33 3.25 5.51
N TYR A 197 -2.84 2.54 6.53
CA TYR A 197 -2.80 1.08 6.56
C TYR A 197 -3.55 0.54 7.77
N ASP A 198 -4.23 -0.57 7.57
CA ASP A 198 -4.86 -1.33 8.66
C ASP A 198 -3.84 -2.16 9.46
N ALA A 199 -4.33 -2.92 10.45
CA ALA A 199 -3.50 -3.79 11.30
C ALA A 199 -2.86 -4.97 10.54
N ASN A 200 -3.30 -5.27 9.33
CA ASN A 200 -2.73 -6.30 8.45
C ASN A 200 -1.76 -5.70 7.42
N ASN A 201 -1.43 -4.41 7.55
CA ASN A 201 -0.62 -3.64 6.61
C ASN A 201 -1.25 -3.57 5.20
N ILE A 202 -2.58 -3.54 5.12
CA ILE A 202 -3.35 -3.36 3.90
C ILE A 202 -3.64 -1.86 3.75
N PRO A 203 -3.38 -1.24 2.58
CA PRO A 203 -3.72 0.16 2.36
C PRO A 203 -5.26 0.32 2.31
N ILE A 204 -5.79 1.23 3.12
CA ILE A 204 -7.23 1.45 3.31
C ILE A 204 -7.68 2.86 2.92
N GLY A 205 -6.75 3.74 2.62
CA GLY A 205 -7.05 5.11 2.17
C GLY A 205 -5.80 5.93 1.95
N SER A 206 -6.00 7.09 1.35
CA SER A 206 -4.96 8.10 1.16
C SER A 206 -5.57 9.49 1.26
N ALA A 207 -4.75 10.44 1.69
CA ALA A 207 -5.08 11.85 1.68
C ALA A 207 -3.87 12.68 1.28
N PHE A 208 -4.12 13.86 0.71
CA PHE A 208 -3.04 14.78 0.38
C PHE A 208 -3.43 16.23 0.67
N THR A 209 -2.42 17.06 0.88
CA THR A 209 -2.56 18.51 0.90
C THR A 209 -1.33 19.16 0.27
N ILE A 210 -1.44 20.45 -0.06
CA ILE A 210 -0.31 21.26 -0.51
C ILE A 210 -0.08 22.31 0.54
N LEU A 211 1.17 22.50 0.98
CA LEU A 211 1.49 23.58 1.91
C LEU A 211 1.14 24.93 1.28
N PRO A 212 0.38 25.78 1.99
CA PRO A 212 -0.06 27.06 1.43
C PRO A 212 1.08 28.09 1.33
N ASP A 213 2.11 27.94 2.15
CA ASP A 213 3.21 28.87 2.29
C ASP A 213 4.53 28.27 1.78
N GLU A 214 5.50 29.16 1.47
CA GLU A 214 6.86 28.75 1.19
C GLU A 214 7.46 28.05 2.43
N LEU A 215 8.07 26.89 2.19
CA LEU A 215 8.84 26.17 3.19
C LEU A 215 10.31 26.65 3.14
N ALA A 216 10.61 27.74 3.85
CA ALA A 216 11.96 28.31 3.89
C ALA A 216 12.97 27.33 4.52
N VAL A 217 14.25 27.47 4.18
CA VAL A 217 15.34 26.67 4.73
C VAL A 217 15.32 26.68 6.27
N GLY A 218 15.33 25.48 6.88
CA GLY A 218 15.29 25.31 8.34
C GLY A 218 13.94 25.65 9.00
N SER A 219 12.91 26.02 8.24
CA SER A 219 11.58 26.32 8.79
C SER A 219 10.75 25.08 9.01
N LYS A 220 9.72 25.20 9.87
CA LYS A 220 8.67 24.21 10.10
C LYS A 220 7.30 24.83 9.81
N VAL A 221 6.53 24.20 8.94
CA VAL A 221 5.17 24.62 8.56
C VAL A 221 4.19 23.53 8.96
N GLY A 222 3.06 23.92 9.58
CA GLY A 222 1.98 22.98 9.90
C GLY A 222 1.21 22.56 8.66
N PHE A 223 0.71 21.33 8.65
CA PHE A 223 -0.25 20.84 7.67
C PHE A 223 -1.45 20.21 8.35
N GLU A 224 -2.55 20.19 7.62
CA GLU A 224 -3.79 19.51 7.97
C GLU A 224 -4.34 18.85 6.72
N PHE A 225 -4.77 17.59 6.86
CA PHE A 225 -5.60 16.94 5.86
C PHE A 225 -7.04 17.05 6.31
N GLY A 226 -7.88 17.66 5.49
CA GLY A 226 -9.30 17.75 5.73
C GLY A 226 -10.05 17.72 4.40
N GLY A 227 -11.30 17.26 4.42
CA GLY A 227 -12.18 17.34 3.26
C GLY A 227 -11.98 16.29 2.18
N PHE A 228 -11.47 15.11 2.52
CA PHE A 228 -11.46 13.96 1.62
C PHE A 228 -12.66 13.05 1.92
N SER A 229 -13.21 12.46 0.86
CA SER A 229 -14.32 11.52 0.99
C SER A 229 -13.75 10.14 1.31
N LEU A 230 -13.94 9.69 2.54
CA LEU A 230 -13.66 8.31 2.94
C LEU A 230 -14.98 7.55 3.07
N PRO A 231 -14.97 6.21 2.98
CA PRO A 231 -16.14 5.42 3.30
C PRO A 231 -16.71 5.80 4.67
N ASP A 232 -18.05 5.85 4.81
CA ASP A 232 -18.75 6.28 6.03
C ASP A 232 -18.34 5.49 7.30
N ASP A 233 -17.79 4.29 7.13
CA ASP A 233 -17.27 3.43 8.21
C ASP A 233 -15.77 3.64 8.51
N PHE A 234 -15.11 4.58 7.84
CA PHE A 234 -13.70 4.86 8.03
C PHE A 234 -13.49 5.81 9.22
N THR A 235 -12.72 5.37 10.17
CA THR A 235 -12.40 6.11 11.40
C THR A 235 -10.91 6.02 11.71
N ALA A 236 -10.40 6.88 12.58
CA ALA A 236 -9.01 6.81 13.05
C ALA A 236 -8.68 5.45 13.69
N ALA A 237 -9.66 4.76 14.27
CA ALA A 237 -9.46 3.42 14.85
C ALA A 237 -9.16 2.33 13.82
N ASN A 238 -9.50 2.54 12.55
CA ASN A 238 -9.16 1.61 11.46
C ASN A 238 -7.69 1.75 11.03
N ILE A 239 -7.03 2.87 11.36
CA ILE A 239 -5.67 3.18 10.95
C ILE A 239 -4.69 2.63 11.98
N ALA A 240 -3.97 1.59 11.63
CA ALA A 240 -2.90 1.04 12.48
C ALA A 240 -1.54 1.68 12.18
N ASN A 241 -1.32 2.13 10.94
CA ASN A 241 -0.11 2.81 10.52
C ASN A 241 -0.41 3.88 9.46
N THR A 242 0.37 4.96 9.48
CA THR A 242 0.30 6.02 8.48
C THR A 242 1.70 6.25 7.92
N VAL A 243 1.84 6.07 6.61
CA VAL A 243 3.06 6.44 5.88
C VAL A 243 2.86 7.83 5.30
N LEU A 244 3.80 8.72 5.58
CA LEU A 244 3.73 10.12 5.19
C LEU A 244 4.90 10.49 4.29
N TYR A 245 4.60 11.25 3.25
CA TYR A 245 5.59 11.82 2.33
C TYR A 245 5.39 13.32 2.24
N ALA A 246 6.48 14.09 2.31
CA ALA A 246 6.48 15.51 1.97
C ALA A 246 7.56 15.76 0.91
N TYR A 247 7.18 16.31 -0.25
CA TYR A 247 8.04 16.44 -1.41
C TYR A 247 7.61 17.61 -2.32
N PRO A 248 8.49 18.15 -3.17
CA PRO A 248 8.12 19.20 -4.10
C PRO A 248 7.16 18.69 -5.17
N THR A 249 6.19 19.52 -5.58
CA THR A 249 5.21 19.16 -6.63
C THR A 249 5.83 19.02 -8.01
N GLN A 250 6.96 19.65 -8.23
CA GLN A 250 7.68 19.63 -9.51
C GLN A 250 9.06 19.04 -9.30
N TYR A 251 9.24 17.79 -9.74
CA TYR A 251 10.56 17.30 -10.08
C TYR A 251 10.90 17.88 -11.46
N GLN A 252 12.03 18.53 -11.58
CA GLN A 252 12.54 18.94 -12.90
C GLN A 252 13.14 17.69 -13.56
N PHE A 253 12.49 17.19 -14.60
CA PHE A 253 12.95 16.07 -15.42
C PHE A 253 13.80 16.54 -16.57
#